data_ab11866a1a9bbcbbceb93944151e2493
#
_entry.id   ab11866a1a9bbcbbceb93944151e2493
#
_cell.length_a   1.000
_cell.length_b   1.000
_cell.length_c   1.000
_cell.angle_alpha   90.00
_cell.angle_beta   90.00
_cell.angle_gamma   90.00
#
_symmetry.space_group_name_H-M   'P 1'
#
loop_
_entity.id
_entity.type
_entity.pdbx_description
1 polymer ?
#
loop_
_entity_poly.entity_id
_entity_poly.type
_entity_poly.pdbx_seq_one_letter_code
_entity_poly.pdbx_strand_id
1 'polypeptide(L)' 'TDKLLKIILFAAIFELMFKHNTPKKVIISEYLIASEHFLEKIQIGYLNAILDKISKELRKDH' A
#
# COMPACT_ATOMS: atom_id res chain seq x y z
N THR A 1 -12.41 -0.73 -11.60
CA THR A 1 -11.42 0.03 -10.84
C THR A 1 -11.41 -0.34 -9.37
N ASP A 2 -12.59 -0.60 -8.80
CA ASP A 2 -12.66 -1.01 -7.41
C ASP A 2 -11.97 -2.34 -7.17
N LYS A 3 -12.10 -3.26 -8.12
CA LYS A 3 -11.43 -4.55 -8.02
C LYS A 3 -9.92 -4.38 -8.06
N LEU A 4 -9.46 -3.52 -8.95
CA LEU A 4 -8.03 -3.28 -9.08
C LEU A 4 -7.47 -2.65 -7.82
N LEU A 5 -8.21 -1.71 -7.25
CA LEU A 5 -7.80 -1.09 -5.99
C LEU A 5 -7.67 -2.14 -4.88
N LYS A 6 -8.64 -3.06 -4.80
CA LYS A 6 -8.59 -4.10 -3.79
C LYS A 6 -7.41 -5.04 -3.99
N ILE A 7 -7.13 -5.39 -5.23
CA ILE A 7 -6.02 -6.29 -5.53
C ILE A 7 -4.70 -5.65 -5.12
N ILE A 8 -4.52 -4.38 -5.46
CA ILE A 8 -3.30 -3.67 -5.10
C ILE A 8 -3.19 -3.56 -3.58
N LEU A 9 -4.30 -3.26 -2.92
CA LEU A 9 -4.31 -3.12 -1.47
C LEU A 9 -3.90 -4.43 -0.80
N PHE A 10 -4.50 -5.55 -1.23
CA PHE A 10 -4.17 -6.84 -0.64
C PHE A 10 -2.72 -7.22 -0.89
N ALA A 11 -2.21 -6.95 -2.09
CA ALA A 11 -0.81 -7.27 -2.39
C ALA A 11 0.13 -6.47 -1.51
N ALA A 12 -0.16 -5.19 -1.32
CA ALA A 12 0.67 -4.34 -0.47
C ALA A 12 0.62 -4.78 0.99
N ILE A 13 -0.56 -5.12 1.47
CA ILE A 13 -0.71 -5.61 2.84
C ILE A 13 0.08 -6.90 3.03
N PHE A 14 0.02 -7.79 2.05
CA PHE A 14 0.76 -9.04 2.11
C PHE A 14 2.26 -8.77 2.26
N GLU A 15 2.78 -7.86 1.46
CA GLU A 15 4.20 -7.53 1.56
C GLU A 15 4.55 -6.87 2.88
N LEU A 16 3.67 -6.00 3.37
CA LEU A 16 3.90 -5.37 4.67
C LEU A 16 3.96 -6.40 5.80
N MET A 17 3.17 -7.46 5.68
CA MET A 17 3.13 -8.50 6.69
C MET A 17 4.33 -9.45 6.63
N PHE A 18 4.80 -9.76 5.43
CA PHE A 18 5.77 -10.84 5.27
C PHE A 18 7.16 -10.39 4.89
N LYS A 19 7.33 -9.17 4.40
CA LYS A 19 8.65 -8.66 4.03
C LYS A 19 9.14 -7.67 5.07
N HIS A 20 9.52 -8.20 6.22
CA HIS A 20 9.91 -7.35 7.35
C HIS A 20 11.22 -6.62 7.14
N ASN A 21 12.07 -7.10 6.22
CA ASN A 21 13.35 -6.46 5.95
C ASN A 21 13.22 -5.21 5.09
N THR A 22 12.08 -5.05 4.43
CA THR A 22 11.85 -3.88 3.58
C THR A 22 11.12 -2.82 4.37
N PRO A 23 11.62 -1.58 4.42
CA PRO A 23 10.92 -0.51 5.13
C PRO A 23 9.52 -0.30 4.56
N LYS A 24 8.55 -0.01 5.44
CA LYS A 24 7.17 0.16 5.03
C LYS A 24 7.02 1.28 4.01
N LYS A 25 7.79 2.35 4.15
CA LYS A 25 7.68 3.48 3.22
C LYS A 25 8.09 3.09 1.80
N VAL A 26 9.07 2.19 1.69
CA VAL A 26 9.50 1.71 0.38
C VAL A 26 8.38 0.89 -0.26
N ILE A 27 7.78 -0.01 0.50
CA ILE A 27 6.70 -0.84 -0.02
C ILE A 27 5.53 0.03 -0.50
N ILE A 28 5.11 0.96 0.34
CA ILE A 28 3.99 1.84 0.01
C ILE A 28 4.31 2.67 -1.22
N SER A 29 5.50 3.23 -1.28
CA SER A 29 5.92 4.07 -2.40
C SER A 29 5.90 3.29 -3.71
N GLU A 30 6.41 2.07 -3.70
CA GLU A 30 6.44 1.25 -4.91
C GLU A 30 5.03 0.94 -5.42
N TYR A 31 4.11 0.62 -4.50
CA TYR A 31 2.74 0.34 -4.91
C TYR A 31 2.03 1.58 -5.40
N LEU A 32 2.30 2.74 -4.81
CA LEU A 32 1.70 3.98 -5.27
C LEU A 32 2.20 4.35 -6.67
N ILE A 33 3.49 4.19 -6.91
CA ILE A 33 4.04 4.49 -8.22
C ILE A 33 3.45 3.57 -9.28
N ALA A 34 3.36 2.28 -8.98
CA ALA A 34 2.77 1.33 -9.91
C ALA A 34 1.30 1.65 -10.18
N SER A 35 0.59 2.11 -9.13
CA SER A 35 -0.83 2.40 -9.24
C SER A 35 -1.12 3.61 -10.12
N GLU A 36 -0.15 4.50 -10.30
CA GLU A 36 -0.34 5.68 -11.13
C GLU A 36 -0.75 5.34 -12.55
N HIS A 37 -0.40 4.15 -13.01
CA HIS A 37 -0.73 3.72 -14.37
C HIS A 37 -2.15 3.20 -14.49
N PHE A 38 -2.79 2.91 -13.37
CA PHE A 38 -4.09 2.22 -13.38
C PHE A 38 -5.18 2.94 -12.61
N LEU A 39 -4.82 3.77 -11.64
CA LEU A 39 -5.78 4.40 -10.76
C LEU A 39 -5.77 5.91 -10.92
N GLU A 40 -6.90 6.53 -10.61
CA GLU A 40 -7.02 7.97 -10.62
C GLU A 40 -6.42 8.57 -9.35
N LYS A 41 -6.14 9.87 -9.39
CA LYS A 41 -5.49 10.54 -8.27
C LYS A 41 -6.24 10.37 -6.96
N ILE A 42 -7.56 10.42 -7.01
CA ILE A 42 -8.38 10.25 -5.82
C ILE A 42 -8.18 8.87 -5.23
N GLN A 43 -8.14 7.86 -6.09
CA GLN A 43 -7.94 6.49 -5.64
C GLN A 43 -6.54 6.28 -5.09
N ILE A 44 -5.55 6.91 -5.70
CA ILE A 44 -4.17 6.80 -5.21
C ILE A 44 -4.04 7.46 -3.84
N GLY A 45 -4.67 8.61 -3.65
CA GLY A 45 -4.68 9.26 -2.34
C GLY A 45 -5.34 8.40 -1.28
N TYR A 46 -6.44 7.77 -1.64
CA TYR A 46 -7.15 6.87 -0.75
C TYR A 46 -6.28 5.67 -0.39
N LEU A 47 -5.65 5.08 -1.40
CA LEU A 47 -4.75 3.94 -1.19
C LEU A 47 -3.59 4.31 -0.27
N ASN A 48 -3.00 5.47 -0.51
CA ASN A 48 -1.91 5.95 0.32
C ASN A 48 -2.34 6.08 1.79
N ALA A 49 -3.49 6.68 2.02
CA ALA A 49 -3.98 6.87 3.39
C ALA A 49 -4.24 5.53 4.08
N ILE A 50 -4.85 4.59 3.36
CA ILE A 50 -5.15 3.29 3.93
C ILE A 50 -3.88 2.51 4.22
N LEU A 51 -2.95 2.51 3.28
CA LEU A 51 -1.70 1.77 3.47
C LEU A 51 -0.88 2.36 4.61
N ASP A 52 -0.86 3.67 4.74
CA ASP A 52 -0.16 4.31 5.84
C ASP A 52 -0.74 3.87 7.18
N LYS A 53 -2.06 3.90 7.28
CA LYS A 53 -2.73 3.51 8.51
C LYS A 53 -2.51 2.04 8.83
N ILE A 54 -2.67 1.17 7.84
CA ILE A 54 -2.51 -0.26 8.05
C ILE A 54 -1.08 -0.61 8.39
N SER A 55 -0.12 0.04 7.74
CA SER A 55 1.29 -0.26 8.01
C SER A 55 1.67 0.10 9.44
N LYS A 56 1.10 1.16 9.98
CA LYS A 56 1.34 1.52 11.38
C LYS A 56 0.79 0.48 12.32
N GLU A 57 -0.34 -0.13 11.96
CA GLU A 57 -0.93 -1.18 12.78
C GLU A 57 -0.14 -2.48 12.69
N LEU A 58 0.34 -2.81 11.50
CA LEU A 58 1.06 -4.06 11.29
C LEU A 58 2.50 -4.01 11.80
N ARG A 59 3.09 -2.82 11.84
CA ARG A 59 4.49 -2.66 12.25
C ARG A 59 4.58 -1.68 13.39
N LYS A 60 3.99 -2.06 14.52
CA LYS A 60 3.91 -1.19 15.68
C LYS A 60 5.21 -1.01 16.41
N ASP A 61 6.09 -1.92 16.26
CA ASP A 61 7.32 -1.93 17.03
C ASP A 61 8.26 -0.82 16.64
N HIS A 62 7.85 -0.01 15.77
CA HIS A 62 8.51 1.24 15.34
C HIS A 62 8.41 1.48 13.90
#